data_2dcbd2069baa946bb2b4d507053892f7
#
_entry.id   2dcbd2069baa946bb2b4d507053892f7
#
_cell.length_a   1.000
_cell.length_b   1.000
_cell.length_c   1.000
_cell.angle_alpha   90.00
_cell.angle_beta   90.00
_cell.angle_gamma   90.00
#
_symmetry.space_group_name_H-M   'P 1'
#
loop_
_entity.id
_entity.type
_entity.pdbx_description
1 polymer ?
#
loop_
_entity_poly.entity_id
_entity_poly.type
_entity_poly.pdbx_seq_one_letter_code
_entity_poly.pdbx_strand_id
1 'polypeptide(L)'
;GGFGANQELLQSLYPKSQAVGDWSWYIGAKGSRGDGLLLGEAVGASIDGRDRGLLLVTPGFSRDLEVLFPSWLILVNEDGRRFASESSPYTVLGGLIESQGGSVHAVFDETARVNAKPNSSSQAYWVSEILEKKAEEGRIKRANTLDGLAEEIGVKPNVLKGTIENYN
;
A
#
# COMPACT_ATOMS: atom_id res chain seq x y z
N GLY A 1 -24.99 -9.96 -0.47
CA GLY A 1 -23.56 -10.13 -0.44
C GLY A 1 -22.80 -8.88 -0.81
N GLY A 2 -21.48 -9.00 -0.79
CA GLY A 2 -20.59 -7.90 -1.16
C GLY A 2 -20.71 -7.50 -2.63
N PHE A 3 -20.20 -6.34 -2.99
CA PHE A 3 -20.31 -5.78 -4.36
C PHE A 3 -18.95 -5.53 -5.04
N GLY A 4 -17.84 -5.91 -4.41
CA GLY A 4 -16.50 -5.58 -4.90
C GLY A 4 -16.12 -6.13 -6.28
N ALA A 5 -16.81 -7.17 -6.77
CA ALA A 5 -16.65 -7.68 -8.13
C ALA A 5 -17.54 -6.96 -9.18
N ASN A 6 -18.30 -5.93 -8.79
CA ASN A 6 -19.11 -5.12 -9.66
C ASN A 6 -18.53 -3.71 -9.77
N GLN A 7 -17.91 -3.40 -10.91
CA GLN A 7 -17.21 -2.12 -11.13
C GLN A 7 -18.17 -0.91 -11.08
N GLU A 8 -19.40 -1.05 -11.56
CA GLU A 8 -20.38 0.02 -11.53
C GLU A 8 -20.79 0.37 -10.09
N LEU A 9 -21.01 -0.65 -9.26
CA LEU A 9 -21.30 -0.46 -7.84
C LEU A 9 -20.09 0.07 -7.07
N LEU A 10 -18.87 -0.38 -7.38
CA LEU A 10 -17.67 0.20 -6.80
C LEU A 10 -17.54 1.69 -7.12
N GLN A 11 -17.75 2.06 -8.38
CA GLN A 11 -17.69 3.45 -8.84
C GLN A 11 -18.75 4.32 -8.17
N SER A 12 -19.97 3.78 -7.98
CA SER A 12 -21.09 4.49 -7.38
C SER A 12 -21.02 4.56 -5.85
N LEU A 13 -20.64 3.48 -5.18
CA LEU A 13 -20.74 3.34 -3.73
C LEU A 13 -19.41 3.55 -3.01
N TYR A 14 -18.28 3.30 -3.69
CA TYR A 14 -16.93 3.42 -3.13
C TYR A 14 -15.94 4.01 -4.14
N PRO A 15 -16.15 5.26 -4.61
CA PRO A 15 -15.29 5.89 -5.62
C PRO A 15 -13.83 6.01 -5.20
N LYS A 16 -13.53 6.16 -3.91
CA LYS A 16 -12.15 6.19 -3.39
C LYS A 16 -11.35 4.95 -3.75
N SER A 17 -11.99 3.77 -3.89
CA SER A 17 -11.32 2.55 -4.32
C SER A 17 -10.71 2.65 -5.71
N GLN A 18 -11.09 3.65 -6.51
CA GLN A 18 -10.58 3.88 -7.86
C GLN A 18 -9.51 4.97 -7.94
N ALA A 19 -9.20 5.64 -6.82
CA ALA A 19 -8.33 6.81 -6.80
C ALA A 19 -6.88 6.52 -7.24
N VAL A 20 -6.40 5.28 -7.06
CA VAL A 20 -5.04 4.85 -7.45
C VAL A 20 -5.02 4.06 -8.77
N GLY A 21 -6.10 4.15 -9.57
CA GLY A 21 -6.19 3.55 -10.91
C GLY A 21 -5.95 2.04 -10.91
N ASP A 22 -5.11 1.56 -11.82
CA ASP A 22 -4.79 0.13 -12.00
C ASP A 22 -4.12 -0.52 -10.78
N TRP A 23 -3.66 0.25 -9.81
CA TRP A 23 -3.14 -0.23 -8.54
C TRP A 23 -4.22 -0.49 -7.50
N SER A 24 -5.49 -0.27 -7.83
CA SER A 24 -6.63 -0.70 -7.03
C SER A 24 -7.34 -1.86 -7.72
N TRP A 25 -7.43 -3.01 -7.09
CA TRP A 25 -8.15 -4.16 -7.62
C TRP A 25 -8.86 -4.94 -6.51
N TYR A 26 -9.94 -5.60 -6.88
CA TYR A 26 -10.70 -6.42 -5.97
C TYR A 26 -10.08 -7.81 -5.80
N ILE A 27 -9.86 -8.23 -4.55
CA ILE A 27 -9.24 -9.51 -4.19
C ILE A 27 -10.24 -10.55 -3.65
N GLY A 28 -11.52 -10.18 -3.52
CA GLY A 28 -12.56 -11.06 -2.99
C GLY A 28 -13.15 -12.00 -4.04
N ALA A 29 -14.23 -12.68 -3.66
CA ALA A 29 -14.91 -13.64 -4.52
C ALA A 29 -15.55 -12.98 -5.75
N LYS A 30 -15.36 -13.57 -6.93
CA LYS A 30 -15.94 -13.08 -8.22
C LYS A 30 -17.46 -12.98 -8.21
N GLY A 31 -18.14 -13.74 -7.34
CA GLY A 31 -19.60 -13.71 -7.15
C GLY A 31 -20.09 -12.55 -6.27
N SER A 32 -19.20 -11.74 -5.69
CA SER A 32 -19.60 -10.57 -4.87
C SER A 32 -20.02 -9.40 -5.76
N ARG A 33 -21.17 -9.53 -6.41
CA ARG A 33 -21.67 -8.61 -7.44
C ARG A 33 -22.71 -7.60 -6.93
N GLY A 34 -23.07 -7.64 -5.64
CA GLY A 34 -24.02 -6.69 -5.04
C GLY A 34 -25.48 -7.04 -5.19
N ASP A 35 -25.82 -8.30 -5.47
CA ASP A 35 -27.21 -8.72 -5.72
C ASP A 35 -28.17 -8.30 -4.59
N GLY A 36 -27.71 -8.39 -3.33
CA GLY A 36 -28.52 -7.94 -2.19
C GLY A 36 -28.79 -6.43 -2.16
N LEU A 37 -27.85 -5.62 -2.64
CA LEU A 37 -28.05 -4.17 -2.79
C LEU A 37 -29.06 -3.87 -3.90
N LEU A 38 -28.88 -4.49 -5.06
CA LEU A 38 -29.77 -4.30 -6.21
C LEU A 38 -31.22 -4.76 -5.92
N LEU A 39 -31.38 -5.89 -5.22
CA LEU A 39 -32.68 -6.36 -4.78
C LEU A 39 -33.33 -5.41 -3.76
N GLY A 40 -32.54 -4.88 -2.83
CA GLY A 40 -33.04 -3.88 -1.85
C GLY A 40 -33.51 -2.60 -2.53
N GLU A 41 -32.71 -2.05 -3.45
CA GLU A 41 -33.08 -0.86 -4.24
C GLU A 41 -34.35 -1.11 -5.07
N ALA A 42 -34.50 -2.29 -5.67
CA ALA A 42 -35.69 -2.63 -6.47
C ALA A 42 -37.02 -2.60 -5.67
N VAL A 43 -36.93 -2.73 -4.35
CA VAL A 43 -38.12 -2.63 -3.44
C VAL A 43 -38.12 -1.32 -2.64
N GLY A 44 -37.30 -0.34 -3.02
CA GLY A 44 -37.31 1.00 -2.42
C GLY A 44 -36.47 1.15 -1.17
N ALA A 45 -35.57 0.19 -0.85
CA ALA A 45 -34.64 0.35 0.25
C ALA A 45 -33.54 1.37 -0.11
N SER A 46 -33.11 2.16 0.88
CA SER A 46 -31.98 3.09 0.74
C SER A 46 -30.65 2.40 1.05
N ILE A 47 -29.56 2.89 0.43
CA ILE A 47 -28.20 2.47 0.73
C ILE A 47 -27.52 3.55 1.58
N ASP A 48 -27.01 3.16 2.74
CA ASP A 48 -26.20 4.00 3.63
C ASP A 48 -24.74 3.50 3.65
N GLY A 49 -23.82 4.32 4.16
CA GLY A 49 -22.40 3.95 4.28
C GLY A 49 -21.60 4.07 2.98
N ARG A 50 -22.02 4.95 2.07
CA ARG A 50 -21.27 5.25 0.83
C ARG A 50 -19.86 5.73 1.14
N ASP A 51 -18.93 5.45 0.21
CA ASP A 51 -17.51 5.80 0.28
C ASP A 51 -16.79 5.25 1.52
N ARG A 52 -17.24 4.08 1.98
CA ARG A 52 -16.64 3.34 3.09
C ARG A 52 -16.25 1.93 2.63
N GLY A 53 -15.01 1.58 2.85
CA GLY A 53 -14.47 0.28 2.51
C GLY A 53 -13.10 0.07 3.11
N LEU A 54 -12.56 -1.12 2.93
CA LEU A 54 -11.22 -1.48 3.36
C LEU A 54 -10.29 -1.46 2.15
N LEU A 55 -9.30 -0.58 2.17
CA LEU A 55 -8.17 -0.61 1.26
C LEU A 55 -7.01 -1.33 1.94
N LEU A 56 -6.47 -2.34 1.27
CA LEU A 56 -5.30 -3.06 1.71
C LEU A 56 -4.09 -2.57 0.93
N VAL A 57 -2.95 -2.57 1.59
CA VAL A 57 -1.71 -2.08 0.99
C VAL A 57 -1.12 -3.14 0.07
N THR A 58 -0.45 -2.72 -0.99
CA THR A 58 0.35 -3.57 -1.85
C THR A 58 1.73 -2.95 -2.06
N PRO A 59 2.82 -3.74 -2.11
CA PRO A 59 4.12 -3.19 -2.46
C PRO A 59 4.14 -2.79 -3.95
N GLY A 60 4.78 -1.66 -4.26
CA GLY A 60 4.83 -1.12 -5.64
C GLY A 60 5.57 -2.01 -6.65
N PHE A 61 6.27 -3.03 -6.20
CA PHE A 61 6.99 -3.99 -7.05
C PHE A 61 6.24 -5.32 -7.28
N SER A 62 5.12 -5.54 -6.58
CA SER A 62 4.29 -6.76 -6.72
C SER A 62 2.82 -6.42 -6.52
N ARG A 63 1.94 -7.00 -7.35
CA ARG A 63 0.48 -6.87 -7.20
C ARG A 63 -0.07 -7.94 -6.27
N ASP A 64 0.52 -8.05 -5.09
CA ASP A 64 0.12 -8.96 -4.04
C ASP A 64 -0.38 -8.21 -2.80
N LEU A 65 -1.16 -8.91 -1.99
CA LEU A 65 -1.68 -8.37 -0.74
C LEU A 65 -0.59 -8.27 0.31
N GLU A 66 -0.36 -7.07 0.85
CA GLU A 66 0.50 -6.87 1.99
C GLU A 66 -0.32 -6.63 3.27
N VAL A 67 -0.21 -7.55 4.20
CA VAL A 67 -0.91 -7.45 5.50
C VAL A 67 0.05 -7.16 6.66
N LEU A 68 1.35 -7.44 6.48
CA LEU A 68 2.38 -7.23 7.48
C LEU A 68 3.66 -6.74 6.82
N PHE A 69 4.09 -5.54 7.15
CA PHE A 69 5.38 -5.03 6.71
C PHE A 69 6.53 -5.64 7.53
N PRO A 70 7.71 -5.82 6.93
CA PRO A 70 8.91 -6.14 7.68
C PRO A 70 9.25 -5.03 8.69
N SER A 71 9.79 -5.43 9.85
CA SER A 71 10.17 -4.50 10.92
C SER A 71 11.45 -3.70 10.63
N TRP A 72 12.16 -4.03 9.55
CA TRP A 72 13.44 -3.41 9.17
C TRP A 72 13.31 -2.31 8.10
N LEU A 73 12.09 -1.92 7.74
CA LEU A 73 11.84 -0.79 6.85
C LEU A 73 11.08 0.32 7.59
N ILE A 74 11.11 1.52 7.02
CA ILE A 74 10.24 2.63 7.44
C ILE A 74 9.39 3.12 6.28
N LEU A 75 8.20 3.62 6.59
CA LEU A 75 7.31 4.23 5.62
C LEU A 75 7.43 5.75 5.67
N VAL A 76 7.76 6.37 4.54
CA VAL A 76 7.81 7.83 4.40
C VAL A 76 6.82 8.30 3.34
N ASN A 77 6.21 9.46 3.57
CA ASN A 77 5.33 10.12 2.63
C ASN A 77 6.11 10.90 1.54
N GLU A 78 5.41 11.59 0.66
CA GLU A 78 6.00 12.40 -0.42
C GLU A 78 6.89 13.56 0.08
N ASP A 79 6.75 13.98 1.33
CA ASP A 79 7.66 14.95 1.96
C ASP A 79 8.95 14.32 2.49
N GLY A 80 9.07 12.98 2.52
CA GLY A 80 10.17 12.25 3.14
C GLY A 80 10.02 12.09 4.65
N ARG A 81 8.82 12.27 5.21
CA ARG A 81 8.54 12.15 6.64
C ARG A 81 7.91 10.79 6.97
N ARG A 82 8.39 10.14 8.03
CA ARG A 82 7.70 8.99 8.61
C ARG A 82 6.37 9.44 9.21
N PHE A 83 5.27 8.78 8.88
CA PHE A 83 3.91 9.21 9.23
C PHE A 83 3.13 8.17 10.04
N ALA A 84 3.64 6.94 10.14
CA ALA A 84 2.96 5.84 10.82
C ALA A 84 3.97 4.88 11.46
N SER A 85 3.49 4.02 12.34
CA SER A 85 4.22 2.82 12.76
C SER A 85 3.96 1.71 11.75
N GLU A 86 4.99 1.10 11.20
CA GLU A 86 4.92 -0.01 10.23
C GLU A 86 4.29 -1.28 10.83
N SER A 87 4.28 -1.38 12.16
CA SER A 87 3.60 -2.46 12.90
C SER A 87 2.11 -2.20 13.16
N SER A 88 1.58 -1.08 12.68
CA SER A 88 0.14 -0.81 12.78
C SER A 88 -0.67 -1.87 12.05
N PRO A 89 -1.87 -2.24 12.53
CA PRO A 89 -2.75 -3.14 11.82
C PRO A 89 -2.98 -2.65 10.38
N TYR A 90 -2.97 -3.57 9.41
CA TYR A 90 -3.13 -3.24 7.98
C TYR A 90 -4.39 -2.43 7.67
N THR A 91 -5.46 -2.65 8.46
CA THR A 91 -6.72 -1.89 8.35
C THR A 91 -6.56 -0.41 8.70
N VAL A 92 -5.67 -0.10 9.66
CA VAL A 92 -5.34 1.27 10.06
C VAL A 92 -4.33 1.87 9.08
N LEU A 93 -3.32 1.08 8.72
CA LEU A 93 -2.23 1.53 7.85
C LEU A 93 -2.73 1.90 6.45
N GLY A 94 -3.68 1.15 5.89
CA GLY A 94 -4.33 1.48 4.62
C GLY A 94 -4.97 2.88 4.63
N GLY A 95 -5.71 3.22 5.67
CA GLY A 95 -6.30 4.54 5.84
C GLY A 95 -5.27 5.66 6.08
N LEU A 96 -4.18 5.35 6.80
CA LEU A 96 -3.08 6.30 6.99
C LEU A 96 -2.36 6.59 5.67
N ILE A 97 -2.10 5.57 4.84
CA ILE A 97 -1.51 5.73 3.50
C ILE A 97 -2.46 6.52 2.58
N GLU A 98 -3.77 6.20 2.62
CA GLU A 98 -4.77 6.98 1.88
C GLU A 98 -4.71 8.47 2.24
N SER A 99 -4.56 8.80 3.52
CA SER A 99 -4.43 10.19 3.99
C SER A 99 -3.15 10.89 3.52
N GLN A 100 -2.14 10.13 3.06
CA GLN A 100 -0.90 10.65 2.45
C GLN A 100 -0.97 10.73 0.91
N GLY A 101 -2.14 10.59 0.30
CA GLY A 101 -2.30 10.60 -1.16
C GLY A 101 -2.37 9.21 -1.80
N GLY A 102 -2.35 8.14 -1.00
CA GLY A 102 -2.52 6.75 -1.46
C GLY A 102 -1.24 6.06 -1.93
N SER A 103 -0.12 6.78 -2.00
CA SER A 103 1.21 6.23 -2.33
C SER A 103 2.25 6.74 -1.34
N VAL A 104 3.15 5.86 -0.91
CA VAL A 104 4.24 6.17 0.03
C VAL A 104 5.46 5.34 -0.32
N HIS A 105 6.63 5.69 0.22
CA HIS A 105 7.87 4.95 0.00
C HIS A 105 8.21 4.09 1.22
N ALA A 106 8.54 2.81 0.96
CA ALA A 106 9.19 1.94 1.94
C ALA A 106 10.70 2.09 1.79
N VAL A 107 11.36 2.60 2.82
CA VAL A 107 12.82 2.87 2.83
C VAL A 107 13.52 1.88 3.74
N PHE A 108 14.61 1.30 3.27
CA PHE A 108 15.43 0.33 4.01
C PHE A 108 16.86 0.37 3.51
N ASP A 109 17.80 -0.10 4.32
CA ASP A 109 19.21 -0.13 3.96
C ASP A 109 19.63 -1.46 3.29
N GLU A 110 20.85 -1.50 2.78
CA GLU A 110 21.42 -2.70 2.13
C GLU A 110 21.60 -3.85 3.12
N THR A 111 21.90 -3.56 4.38
CA THR A 111 22.06 -4.60 5.40
C THR A 111 20.73 -5.32 5.65
N ALA A 112 19.66 -4.57 5.76
CA ALA A 112 18.31 -5.13 5.90
C ALA A 112 17.89 -5.94 4.67
N ARG A 113 18.17 -5.41 3.46
CA ARG A 113 17.87 -6.11 2.20
C ARG A 113 18.58 -7.46 2.09
N VAL A 114 19.90 -7.49 2.32
CA VAL A 114 20.72 -8.72 2.21
C VAL A 114 20.28 -9.78 3.22
N ASN A 115 19.89 -9.36 4.43
CA ASN A 115 19.47 -10.25 5.49
C ASN A 115 17.96 -10.52 5.48
N ALA A 116 17.20 -9.96 4.52
CA ALA A 116 15.76 -10.12 4.42
C ALA A 116 15.37 -11.60 4.26
N LYS A 117 14.56 -12.09 5.19
CA LYS A 117 14.03 -13.46 5.20
C LYS A 117 12.53 -13.39 5.42
N PRO A 118 11.75 -14.28 4.81
CA PRO A 118 10.34 -14.36 5.09
C PRO A 118 10.15 -14.84 6.53
N ASN A 119 9.32 -14.14 7.30
CA ASN A 119 8.92 -14.56 8.64
C ASN A 119 7.45 -14.98 8.70
N SER A 120 6.72 -14.81 7.60
CA SER A 120 5.35 -15.29 7.43
C SER A 120 5.01 -15.44 5.94
N SER A 121 3.92 -16.12 5.61
CA SER A 121 3.45 -16.24 4.22
C SER A 121 3.08 -14.90 3.58
N SER A 122 2.63 -13.93 4.35
CA SER A 122 2.29 -12.58 3.88
C SER A 122 3.51 -11.72 3.54
N GLN A 123 4.72 -12.15 3.92
CA GLN A 123 5.97 -11.46 3.61
C GLN A 123 6.85 -12.25 2.63
N ALA A 124 6.26 -13.17 1.86
CA ALA A 124 7.00 -14.07 0.98
C ALA A 124 7.85 -13.37 -0.09
N TYR A 125 7.51 -12.15 -0.48
CA TYR A 125 8.25 -11.36 -1.47
C TYR A 125 9.25 -10.35 -0.86
N TRP A 126 9.27 -10.17 0.46
CA TRP A 126 10.28 -9.37 1.16
C TRP A 126 11.52 -10.21 1.50
N VAL A 127 12.10 -10.84 0.49
CA VAL A 127 13.31 -11.67 0.60
C VAL A 127 14.40 -11.15 -0.32
N SER A 128 15.66 -11.35 0.09
CA SER A 128 16.85 -10.78 -0.57
C SER A 128 16.84 -10.97 -2.08
N GLU A 129 16.58 -12.19 -2.56
CA GLU A 129 16.64 -12.52 -3.99
C GLU A 129 15.54 -11.81 -4.80
N ILE A 130 14.33 -11.68 -4.24
CA ILE A 130 13.23 -10.98 -4.91
C ILE A 130 13.51 -9.48 -4.95
N LEU A 131 13.95 -8.90 -3.82
CA LEU A 131 14.27 -7.48 -3.72
C LEU A 131 15.40 -7.08 -4.68
N GLU A 132 16.46 -7.91 -4.80
CA GLU A 132 17.53 -7.69 -5.77
C GLU A 132 17.00 -7.68 -7.20
N LYS A 133 16.27 -8.72 -7.58
CA LYS A 133 15.65 -8.81 -8.91
C LYS A 133 14.76 -7.60 -9.21
N LYS A 134 13.98 -7.13 -8.22
CA LYS A 134 13.11 -5.96 -8.40
C LYS A 134 13.88 -4.65 -8.50
N ALA A 135 15.04 -4.57 -7.85
CA ALA A 135 15.95 -3.45 -8.03
C ALA A 135 16.60 -3.44 -9.42
N GLU A 136 17.04 -4.60 -9.93
CA GLU A 136 17.56 -4.75 -11.31
C GLU A 136 16.48 -4.41 -12.37
N GLU A 137 15.22 -4.74 -12.11
CA GLU A 137 14.07 -4.37 -12.96
C GLU A 137 13.71 -2.87 -12.85
N GLY A 138 14.39 -2.08 -11.99
CA GLY A 138 14.09 -0.67 -11.74
C GLY A 138 12.78 -0.39 -10.96
N ARG A 139 12.19 -1.44 -10.38
CA ARG A 139 10.98 -1.35 -9.56
C ARG A 139 11.29 -0.87 -8.14
N ILE A 140 12.47 -1.16 -7.64
CA ILE A 140 13.00 -0.66 -6.37
C ILE A 140 14.13 0.30 -6.70
N LYS A 141 14.04 1.52 -6.21
CA LYS A 141 15.07 2.54 -6.37
C LYS A 141 16.21 2.29 -5.38
N ARG A 142 17.44 2.54 -5.79
CA ARG A 142 18.59 2.46 -4.90
C ARG A 142 19.61 3.56 -5.17
N ALA A 143 20.29 3.99 -4.13
CA ALA A 143 21.38 4.95 -4.20
C ALA A 143 22.42 4.66 -3.11
N ASN A 144 23.64 5.14 -3.31
CA ASN A 144 24.75 4.97 -2.34
C ASN A 144 24.67 5.97 -1.18
N THR A 145 23.83 6.99 -1.26
CA THR A 145 23.67 8.05 -0.26
C THR A 145 22.20 8.38 -0.05
N LEU A 146 21.86 8.92 1.12
CA LEU A 146 20.48 9.39 1.39
C LEU A 146 20.09 10.57 0.49
N ASP A 147 21.05 11.42 0.08
CA ASP A 147 20.76 12.50 -0.88
C ASP A 147 20.36 11.93 -2.22
N GLY A 148 21.16 11.00 -2.75
CA GLY A 148 20.83 10.35 -4.02
C GLY A 148 19.53 9.54 -3.95
N LEU A 149 19.23 8.86 -2.83
CA LEU A 149 17.95 8.17 -2.68
C LEU A 149 16.78 9.15 -2.65
N ALA A 150 16.93 10.27 -1.94
CA ALA A 150 15.91 11.30 -1.89
C ALA A 150 15.60 11.88 -3.28
N GLU A 151 16.63 12.10 -4.10
CA GLU A 151 16.47 12.54 -5.51
C GLU A 151 15.74 11.48 -6.34
N GLU A 152 16.11 10.20 -6.22
CA GLU A 152 15.49 9.09 -6.94
C GLU A 152 14.00 8.90 -6.63
N ILE A 153 13.59 9.17 -5.38
CA ILE A 153 12.18 9.05 -4.95
C ILE A 153 11.43 10.38 -4.91
N GLY A 154 12.09 11.49 -5.30
CA GLY A 154 11.46 12.80 -5.43
C GLY A 154 11.16 13.52 -4.11
N VAL A 155 11.85 13.19 -3.02
CA VAL A 155 11.68 13.85 -1.71
C VAL A 155 12.84 14.80 -1.39
N LYS A 156 12.66 15.68 -0.42
CA LYS A 156 13.71 16.62 0.00
C LYS A 156 14.81 15.92 0.80
N PRO A 157 16.09 15.97 0.37
CA PRO A 157 17.18 15.26 1.02
C PRO A 157 17.33 15.56 2.52
N ASN A 158 17.26 16.82 2.91
CA ASN A 158 17.38 17.22 4.32
C ASN A 158 16.22 16.69 5.19
N VAL A 159 15.03 16.53 4.62
CA VAL A 159 13.88 15.97 5.35
C VAL A 159 14.05 14.47 5.53
N LEU A 160 14.43 13.75 4.48
CA LEU A 160 14.67 12.31 4.57
C LEU A 160 15.81 12.00 5.56
N LYS A 161 16.91 12.74 5.51
CA LYS A 161 18.01 12.61 6.48
C LYS A 161 17.53 12.78 7.92
N GLY A 162 16.82 13.87 8.23
CA GLY A 162 16.29 14.10 9.55
C GLY A 162 15.28 13.03 9.99
N THR A 163 14.53 12.45 9.06
CA THR A 163 13.63 11.33 9.34
C THR A 163 14.40 10.07 9.76
N ILE A 164 15.48 9.73 9.03
CA ILE A 164 16.33 8.57 9.34
C ILE A 164 17.09 8.77 10.65
N GLU A 165 17.66 9.95 10.88
CA GLU A 165 18.39 10.29 12.12
C GLU A 165 17.48 10.20 13.36
N ASN A 166 16.22 10.60 13.24
CA ASN A 166 15.24 10.50 14.34
C ASN A 166 14.71 9.08 14.57
N TYR A 167 14.84 8.20 13.57
CA TYR A 167 14.42 6.80 13.68
C TYR A 167 15.47 5.93 14.36
N ASN A 168 16.75 6.16 14.10
CA ASN A 168 17.89 5.44 14.65
C ASN A 168 18.22 5.88 16.09
#